data_4a9347bfa3640488a8707fb38efafd97
#
_entry.id   4a9347bfa3640488a8707fb38efafd97
#
_cell.length_a   1.000
_cell.length_b   1.000
_cell.length_c   1.000
_cell.angle_alpha   90.00
_cell.angle_beta   90.00
_cell.angle_gamma   90.00
#
_symmetry.space_group_name_H-M   'P 1'
#
loop_
_entity.id
_entity.type
_entity.pdbx_description
1 polymer ?
#
loop_
_entity_poly.entity_id
_entity_poly.type
_entity_poly.pdbx_seq_one_letter_code
_entity_poly.pdbx_strand_id
1 'polypeptide(L)'
;MGGGTTERYEFTWVGKNASRVEANTTTNKTLRPCIEESKDWDNTENLYIEGDNLEVLKLLQNSYFNKVKMIYIDPPYNTGNDFIYIDDFAQNIDEYEEAKGSFDEEGNRLFKNTDTNGRFHSDWCSMIYPRLVLARNLLADDGVIFISIDDNEQENLKKICDEVFGENNFVAQLIWEKKKKGAFLSKNYINMKEYILIYAKVNELFGGLVGEIVNKKETYPCIKTTNKDGIRIIHKGIKSKHKDKDYKILAGTCISSGNMKLIYMDNATIKNSILQNDIRIYSNWIYNQESLDKYFREGNLYITQDNYIRRVVKETRIKMLKDILTRVGDDEKAVSKFTFDTNLNNGGWGTNEDANEELHKILEKQYIFSYSKPVRLIAKLIQTINNRDAIILDFFSGSATTAHAVMQLNAEDGGKRKFIMVQLPEKTDEKSEAFKAGYKNICEIGKERIRRAGEKIKEEAGLNGQDLDIGFRVLKLDSSNMKDIYYSADEYDQGMLENMQSNIKEDRTDLDLLFGCLVDWGLELDKPYTIKKINGHKVHIYNDGDLVACFEKDLDMKTIDEIAKLQALRVVFSDNSFVDSATKINVAEHFKMIAPDTDIKII
;
A
#
# COMPACT_ATOMS: atom_id res chain seq x y z
N MET A 1 -22.25 20.04 45.71
CA MET A 1 -22.28 18.77 44.96
C MET A 1 -21.40 18.97 43.75
N GLY A 2 -20.16 18.53 43.85
CA GLY A 2 -19.20 18.59 42.76
C GLY A 2 -19.46 17.43 41.81
N GLY A 3 -19.98 17.74 40.63
CA GLY A 3 -19.99 16.80 39.52
C GLY A 3 -18.56 16.57 39.09
N GLY A 4 -17.98 15.43 39.51
CA GLY A 4 -16.69 15.01 39.00
C GLY A 4 -16.81 14.73 37.53
N THR A 5 -16.37 15.65 36.67
CA THR A 5 -16.01 15.36 35.32
C THR A 5 -14.87 14.35 35.37
N THR A 6 -15.12 13.11 34.99
CA THR A 6 -14.04 12.13 34.78
C THR A 6 -13.18 12.68 33.66
N GLU A 7 -12.08 13.32 34.02
CA GLU A 7 -11.07 13.76 33.03
C GLU A 7 -10.60 12.53 32.25
N ARG A 8 -10.67 12.59 30.93
CA ARG A 8 -10.19 11.56 30.01
C ARG A 8 -9.14 12.18 29.11
N TYR A 9 -8.06 11.46 28.85
CA TYR A 9 -7.11 11.86 27.82
C TYR A 9 -7.82 11.92 26.48
N GLU A 10 -7.73 13.04 25.81
CA GLU A 10 -8.23 13.25 24.45
C GLU A 10 -7.23 14.10 23.68
N PHE A 11 -6.82 13.63 22.51
CA PHE A 11 -6.07 14.43 21.56
C PHE A 11 -7.05 15.27 20.75
N THR A 12 -6.93 16.60 20.80
CA THR A 12 -7.84 17.51 20.12
C THR A 12 -7.09 18.67 19.45
N TRP A 13 -7.68 19.23 18.40
CA TRP A 13 -7.20 20.40 17.68
C TRP A 13 -8.38 21.19 17.11
N VAL A 14 -8.11 22.42 16.66
CA VAL A 14 -9.14 23.27 16.01
C VAL A 14 -9.50 22.67 14.65
N GLY A 15 -10.77 22.31 14.45
CA GLY A 15 -11.26 21.67 13.22
C GLY A 15 -11.47 20.16 13.29
N LYS A 16 -11.09 19.48 14.39
CA LYS A 16 -11.24 18.03 14.53
C LYS A 16 -12.65 17.52 14.24
N ASN A 17 -13.68 18.17 14.79
CA ASN A 17 -15.07 17.73 14.56
C ASN A 17 -15.50 17.89 13.11
N ALA A 18 -15.09 18.96 12.45
CA ALA A 18 -15.34 19.17 11.02
C ALA A 18 -14.67 18.09 10.18
N SER A 19 -13.40 17.76 10.46
CA SER A 19 -12.66 16.67 9.79
C SER A 19 -13.34 15.31 9.94
N ARG A 20 -13.96 15.03 11.10
CA ARG A 20 -14.73 13.79 11.33
C ARG A 20 -16.02 13.76 10.50
N VAL A 21 -16.70 14.88 10.37
CA VAL A 21 -17.88 15.00 9.51
C VAL A 21 -17.48 14.79 8.06
N GLU A 22 -16.41 15.44 7.61
CA GLU A 22 -15.90 15.36 6.25
C GLU A 22 -15.54 13.93 5.82
N ALA A 23 -14.93 13.15 6.70
CA ALA A 23 -14.65 11.73 6.44
C ALA A 23 -15.91 10.90 6.14
N ASN A 24 -17.09 11.36 6.61
CA ASN A 24 -18.37 10.65 6.44
C ASN A 24 -19.30 11.35 5.41
N THR A 25 -18.88 12.47 4.87
CA THR A 25 -19.64 13.19 3.85
C THR A 25 -19.48 12.48 2.51
N THR A 26 -20.59 12.19 1.84
CA THR A 26 -20.57 11.57 0.52
C THR A 26 -20.13 12.58 -0.54
N THR A 27 -19.52 12.09 -1.61
CA THR A 27 -19.18 12.90 -2.77
C THR A 27 -20.21 12.72 -3.89
N ASN A 28 -20.42 13.76 -4.68
CA ASN A 28 -21.21 13.73 -5.92
C ASN A 28 -20.32 13.67 -7.17
N LYS A 29 -19.02 13.51 -6.99
CA LYS A 29 -18.04 13.39 -8.08
C LYS A 29 -18.04 11.99 -8.67
N THR A 30 -17.32 11.82 -9.77
CA THR A 30 -17.13 10.53 -10.46
C THR A 30 -15.70 10.39 -10.98
N LEU A 31 -15.34 9.20 -11.47
CA LEU A 31 -14.05 8.93 -12.10
C LEU A 31 -14.25 8.72 -13.60
N ARG A 32 -13.63 9.58 -14.40
CA ARG A 32 -13.68 9.53 -15.86
C ARG A 32 -12.45 8.84 -16.44
N PRO A 33 -12.61 7.83 -17.29
CA PRO A 33 -11.53 7.20 -18.03
C PRO A 33 -10.80 8.15 -18.97
N CYS A 34 -9.47 8.07 -19.02
CA CYS A 34 -8.63 8.82 -19.95
C CYS A 34 -7.71 7.83 -20.70
N ILE A 35 -8.22 7.26 -21.79
CA ILE A 35 -7.52 6.21 -22.54
C ILE A 35 -6.23 6.75 -23.15
N GLU A 36 -6.23 7.97 -23.67
CA GLU A 36 -5.10 8.59 -24.37
C GLU A 36 -3.87 8.76 -23.48
N GLU A 37 -4.07 8.90 -22.17
CA GLU A 37 -2.98 9.03 -21.20
C GLU A 37 -2.61 7.68 -20.55
N SER A 38 -3.43 6.66 -20.76
CA SER A 38 -3.23 5.32 -20.25
C SER A 38 -2.17 4.54 -21.05
N LYS A 39 -1.69 3.44 -20.48
CA LYS A 39 -0.81 2.50 -21.15
C LYS A 39 -1.38 1.10 -21.01
N ASP A 40 -1.53 0.38 -22.12
CA ASP A 40 -2.10 -0.97 -22.18
C ASP A 40 -3.46 -1.08 -21.46
N TRP A 41 -4.34 -0.14 -21.79
CA TRP A 41 -5.65 0.04 -21.16
C TRP A 41 -6.46 -1.25 -21.03
N ASP A 42 -6.45 -2.10 -22.05
CA ASP A 42 -7.31 -3.29 -22.11
C ASP A 42 -6.84 -4.42 -21.19
N ASN A 43 -5.52 -4.54 -20.96
CA ASN A 43 -4.93 -5.69 -20.26
C ASN A 43 -4.41 -5.38 -18.87
N THR A 44 -4.17 -4.10 -18.55
CA THR A 44 -3.60 -3.73 -17.25
C THR A 44 -4.61 -3.79 -16.12
N GLU A 45 -4.14 -4.19 -14.95
CA GLU A 45 -4.89 -4.16 -13.69
C GLU A 45 -4.40 -3.06 -12.74
N ASN A 46 -3.54 -2.14 -13.21
CA ASN A 46 -3.03 -1.02 -12.42
C ASN A 46 -3.82 0.26 -12.70
N LEU A 47 -3.96 1.11 -11.67
CA LEU A 47 -4.69 2.38 -11.76
C LEU A 47 -3.79 3.57 -11.42
N TYR A 48 -3.98 4.67 -12.17
CA TYR A 48 -3.48 5.99 -11.86
C TYR A 48 -4.65 6.97 -11.86
N ILE A 49 -4.96 7.57 -10.70
CA ILE A 49 -6.14 8.42 -10.53
C ILE A 49 -5.69 9.84 -10.28
N GLU A 50 -6.10 10.77 -11.15
CA GLU A 50 -5.85 12.20 -11.00
C GLU A 50 -7.02 12.87 -10.29
N GLY A 51 -6.73 13.60 -9.22
CA GLY A 51 -7.71 14.35 -8.47
C GLY A 51 -7.37 14.49 -6.99
N ASP A 52 -8.20 15.22 -6.26
CA ASP A 52 -8.08 15.31 -4.81
C ASP A 52 -8.24 13.93 -4.17
N ASN A 53 -7.26 13.56 -3.35
CA ASN A 53 -7.20 12.23 -2.77
C ASN A 53 -8.31 11.94 -1.75
N LEU A 54 -8.87 12.95 -1.07
CA LEU A 54 -9.99 12.76 -0.17
C LEU A 54 -11.23 12.30 -0.94
N GLU A 55 -11.55 13.02 -2.02
CA GLU A 55 -12.68 12.69 -2.88
C GLU A 55 -12.51 11.33 -3.57
N VAL A 56 -11.30 11.06 -4.08
CA VAL A 56 -10.97 9.76 -4.68
C VAL A 56 -11.11 8.64 -3.66
N LEU A 57 -10.60 8.80 -2.43
CA LEU A 57 -10.76 7.81 -1.37
C LEU A 57 -12.23 7.53 -1.02
N LYS A 58 -13.10 8.56 -1.05
CA LYS A 58 -14.56 8.37 -0.88
C LYS A 58 -15.15 7.50 -1.99
N LEU A 59 -14.78 7.75 -3.24
CA LEU A 59 -15.25 6.96 -4.40
C LEU A 59 -14.75 5.51 -4.36
N LEU A 60 -13.53 5.28 -3.90
CA LEU A 60 -12.95 3.95 -3.81
C LEU A 60 -13.55 3.09 -2.68
N GLN A 61 -14.28 3.68 -1.70
CA GLN A 61 -14.83 2.94 -0.55
C GLN A 61 -15.67 1.73 -0.99
N ASN A 62 -16.57 1.90 -1.96
CA ASN A 62 -17.44 0.83 -2.38
C ASN A 62 -16.69 -0.30 -3.12
N SER A 63 -15.75 0.08 -4.00
CA SER A 63 -15.06 -0.85 -4.90
C SER A 63 -13.93 -1.62 -4.23
N TYR A 64 -13.22 -0.98 -3.29
CA TYR A 64 -12.00 -1.52 -2.66
C TYR A 64 -12.10 -1.65 -1.14
N PHE A 65 -13.30 -1.60 -0.56
CA PHE A 65 -13.51 -1.84 0.87
C PHE A 65 -12.91 -3.18 1.29
N ASN A 66 -12.03 -3.18 2.30
CA ASN A 66 -11.39 -4.37 2.85
C ASN A 66 -10.54 -5.20 1.85
N LYS A 67 -10.01 -4.57 0.77
CA LYS A 67 -9.25 -5.28 -0.28
C LYS A 67 -7.77 -4.88 -0.36
N VAL A 68 -7.41 -3.68 0.07
CA VAL A 68 -6.04 -3.16 -0.05
C VAL A 68 -5.14 -3.83 0.99
N LYS A 69 -4.08 -4.49 0.53
CA LYS A 69 -3.15 -5.19 1.41
C LYS A 69 -2.12 -4.27 2.04
N MET A 70 -1.65 -3.29 1.29
CA MET A 70 -0.68 -2.30 1.75
C MET A 70 -1.06 -0.91 1.28
N ILE A 71 -0.98 0.04 2.19
CA ILE A 71 -0.98 1.47 1.86
C ILE A 71 0.40 2.01 2.20
N TYR A 72 1.01 2.74 1.27
CA TYR A 72 2.18 3.57 1.53
C TYR A 72 1.83 5.01 1.19
N ILE A 73 2.16 5.95 2.07
CA ILE A 73 2.00 7.38 1.81
C ILE A 73 3.18 8.19 2.30
N ASP A 74 3.45 9.26 1.56
CA ASP A 74 4.44 10.28 1.86
C ASP A 74 3.76 11.66 1.86
N PRO A 75 2.95 11.98 2.90
CA PRO A 75 2.19 13.22 2.96
C PRO A 75 3.11 14.44 3.12
N PRO A 76 2.64 15.66 2.91
CA PRO A 76 3.38 16.88 3.25
C PRO A 76 3.85 16.84 4.70
N TYR A 77 5.11 17.23 4.96
CA TYR A 77 5.71 17.16 6.31
C TYR A 77 5.46 18.40 7.17
N ASN A 78 4.76 19.38 6.62
CA ASN A 78 4.45 20.64 7.30
C ASN A 78 5.72 21.41 7.71
N THR A 79 6.65 21.58 6.78
CA THR A 79 7.95 22.24 7.01
C THR A 79 7.88 23.77 6.93
N GLY A 80 6.69 24.36 6.79
CA GLY A 80 6.44 25.79 6.59
C GLY A 80 6.54 26.25 5.13
N ASN A 81 6.92 25.35 4.22
CA ASN A 81 6.96 25.58 2.78
C ASN A 81 6.08 24.62 1.98
N ASP A 82 5.48 23.65 2.66
CA ASP A 82 4.64 22.63 2.05
C ASP A 82 3.24 23.20 1.76
N PHE A 83 2.65 22.76 0.66
CA PHE A 83 1.25 22.96 0.39
C PHE A 83 0.45 21.89 1.13
N ILE A 84 -0.58 22.31 1.87
CA ILE A 84 -1.60 21.42 2.43
C ILE A 84 -2.90 21.63 1.65
N TYR A 85 -3.70 20.56 1.57
CA TYR A 85 -5.02 20.61 0.95
C TYR A 85 -5.99 21.29 1.91
N ILE A 86 -6.75 22.29 1.43
CA ILE A 86 -7.85 22.86 2.20
C ILE A 86 -9.10 22.11 1.79
N ASP A 87 -9.53 21.22 2.65
CA ASP A 87 -10.86 20.67 2.60
C ASP A 87 -11.80 21.77 3.12
N ASP A 88 -12.93 21.98 2.47
CA ASP A 88 -13.85 23.14 2.66
C ASP A 88 -14.53 23.08 4.05
N PHE A 89 -13.75 23.30 5.10
CA PHE A 89 -14.28 23.47 6.45
C PHE A 89 -14.80 24.90 6.55
N ALA A 90 -16.15 25.07 6.55
CA ALA A 90 -16.86 26.33 6.60
C ALA A 90 -16.10 27.42 7.40
N GLN A 91 -15.38 28.28 6.71
CA GLN A 91 -14.73 29.46 7.28
C GLN A 91 -15.46 30.72 6.86
N ASN A 92 -15.50 31.73 7.76
CA ASN A 92 -16.01 33.05 7.47
C ASN A 92 -15.29 33.67 6.27
N ILE A 93 -16.05 34.19 5.34
CA ILE A 93 -15.63 34.77 4.05
C ILE A 93 -14.56 35.88 4.19
N ASP A 94 -14.49 36.56 5.33
CA ASP A 94 -13.55 37.66 5.58
C ASP A 94 -12.10 37.25 5.84
N GLU A 95 -11.87 36.01 6.32
CA GLU A 95 -10.50 35.43 6.46
C GLU A 95 -9.99 34.81 5.14
N TYR A 96 -10.87 34.69 4.16
CA TYR A 96 -10.64 34.01 2.88
C TYR A 96 -9.89 34.87 1.85
N GLU A 97 -10.00 36.19 1.94
CA GLU A 97 -9.37 37.09 0.96
C GLU A 97 -7.88 37.34 1.16
N GLU A 98 -7.34 37.14 2.37
CA GLU A 98 -5.91 37.40 2.66
C GLU A 98 -4.97 36.27 2.20
N ALA A 99 -5.45 35.07 2.00
CA ALA A 99 -4.61 33.95 1.58
C ALA A 99 -4.69 33.75 0.05
N LYS A 100 -3.86 34.45 -0.72
CA LYS A 100 -3.67 34.19 -2.16
C LYS A 100 -2.99 32.84 -2.39
N GLY A 101 -3.77 31.76 -2.47
CA GLY A 101 -3.32 30.43 -2.83
C GLY A 101 -3.48 30.15 -4.33
N SER A 102 -2.76 29.15 -4.82
CA SER A 102 -2.96 28.57 -6.14
C SER A 102 -4.20 27.68 -6.14
N PHE A 103 -4.92 27.63 -7.24
CA PHE A 103 -6.05 26.72 -7.45
C PHE A 103 -5.60 25.59 -8.38
N ASP A 104 -6.13 24.38 -8.18
CA ASP A 104 -6.02 23.31 -9.18
C ASP A 104 -7.01 23.55 -10.35
N GLU A 105 -7.02 22.64 -11.34
CA GLU A 105 -7.90 22.76 -12.51
C GLU A 105 -9.39 22.56 -12.18
N GLU A 106 -9.68 22.00 -11.00
CA GLU A 106 -11.03 21.75 -10.49
C GLU A 106 -11.53 22.85 -9.55
N GLY A 107 -10.69 23.88 -9.29
CA GLY A 107 -11.02 25.01 -8.42
C GLY A 107 -10.76 24.77 -6.94
N ASN A 108 -10.13 23.65 -6.57
CA ASN A 108 -9.71 23.41 -5.19
C ASN A 108 -8.45 24.24 -4.87
N ARG A 109 -8.39 24.76 -3.66
CA ARG A 109 -7.34 25.68 -3.28
C ARG A 109 -6.20 24.94 -2.55
N LEU A 110 -4.97 25.09 -3.07
CA LEU A 110 -3.75 24.72 -2.36
C LEU A 110 -3.29 25.91 -1.51
N PHE A 111 -3.05 25.68 -0.25
CA PHE A 111 -2.62 26.67 0.71
C PHE A 111 -1.22 26.37 1.23
N LYS A 112 -0.34 27.38 1.15
CA LYS A 112 0.98 27.27 1.77
C LYS A 112 0.85 27.46 3.28
N ASN A 113 1.01 26.39 4.06
CA ASN A 113 0.98 26.44 5.51
C ASN A 113 2.30 27.00 6.02
N THR A 114 2.29 28.22 6.54
CA THR A 114 3.49 28.91 7.02
C THR A 114 3.55 28.90 8.55
N ASP A 115 4.74 28.97 9.12
CA ASP A 115 4.97 29.02 10.58
C ASP A 115 4.27 30.19 11.27
N THR A 116 3.85 31.21 10.52
CA THR A 116 3.09 32.35 11.02
C THR A 116 1.61 32.07 11.16
N ASN A 117 1.11 30.95 10.62
CA ASN A 117 -0.26 30.52 10.78
C ASN A 117 -0.51 30.03 12.21
N GLY A 118 -1.39 30.70 12.96
CA GLY A 118 -1.77 30.27 14.31
C GLY A 118 -2.43 28.89 14.40
N ARG A 119 -2.82 28.30 13.27
CA ARG A 119 -3.40 26.96 13.14
C ARG A 119 -2.48 25.95 12.46
N PHE A 120 -1.22 26.25 12.28
CA PHE A 120 -0.22 25.50 11.52
C PHE A 120 -0.34 23.97 11.64
N HIS A 121 -0.29 23.43 12.86
CA HIS A 121 -0.47 22.00 13.12
C HIS A 121 -1.92 21.53 13.00
N SER A 122 -2.89 22.40 13.36
CA SER A 122 -4.32 22.05 13.32
C SER A 122 -4.82 21.84 11.90
N ASP A 123 -4.39 22.68 10.96
CA ASP A 123 -4.78 22.59 9.56
C ASP A 123 -4.18 21.32 8.93
N TRP A 124 -2.94 20.99 9.26
CA TRP A 124 -2.31 19.72 8.84
C TRP A 124 -3.04 18.50 9.41
N CYS A 125 -3.38 18.52 10.72
CA CYS A 125 -4.15 17.45 11.35
C CYS A 125 -5.53 17.28 10.70
N SER A 126 -6.19 18.39 10.36
CA SER A 126 -7.50 18.39 9.70
C SER A 126 -7.44 17.82 8.29
N MET A 127 -6.36 18.08 7.55
CA MET A 127 -6.13 17.50 6.23
C MET A 127 -5.89 15.99 6.28
N ILE A 128 -5.04 15.51 7.19
CA ILE A 128 -4.62 14.09 7.17
C ILE A 128 -5.67 13.16 7.81
N TYR A 129 -6.42 13.62 8.81
CA TYR A 129 -7.35 12.79 9.59
C TYR A 129 -8.42 12.10 8.74
N PRO A 130 -9.23 12.79 7.91
CA PRO A 130 -10.29 12.16 7.12
C PRO A 130 -9.72 11.15 6.12
N ARG A 131 -8.56 11.42 5.55
CA ARG A 131 -7.86 10.53 4.62
C ARG A 131 -7.44 9.22 5.29
N LEU A 132 -6.93 9.28 6.51
CA LEU A 132 -6.57 8.07 7.28
C LEU A 132 -7.79 7.25 7.70
N VAL A 133 -8.92 7.91 8.05
CA VAL A 133 -10.18 7.21 8.34
C VAL A 133 -10.65 6.40 7.13
N LEU A 134 -10.67 7.01 5.95
CA LEU A 134 -11.05 6.33 4.71
C LEU A 134 -10.05 5.25 4.32
N ALA A 135 -8.75 5.52 4.45
CA ALA A 135 -7.69 4.57 4.17
C ALA A 135 -7.80 3.29 5.02
N ARG A 136 -8.13 3.42 6.31
CA ARG A 136 -8.37 2.28 7.19
C ARG A 136 -9.47 1.37 6.69
N ASN A 137 -10.55 1.93 6.14
CA ASN A 137 -11.67 1.15 5.59
C ASN A 137 -11.26 0.35 4.35
N LEU A 138 -10.39 0.90 3.51
CA LEU A 138 -9.88 0.23 2.32
C LEU A 138 -8.94 -0.95 2.64
N LEU A 139 -8.19 -0.87 3.76
CA LEU A 139 -7.29 -1.95 4.17
C LEU A 139 -8.03 -3.26 4.40
N ALA A 140 -7.46 -4.36 3.91
CA ALA A 140 -7.84 -5.72 4.31
C ALA A 140 -7.61 -5.91 5.82
N ASP A 141 -8.28 -6.88 6.45
CA ASP A 141 -8.14 -7.08 7.90
C ASP A 141 -6.71 -7.42 8.32
N ASP A 142 -5.96 -8.10 7.47
CA ASP A 142 -4.53 -8.36 7.61
C ASP A 142 -3.65 -7.33 6.86
N GLY A 143 -4.23 -6.19 6.48
CA GLY A 143 -3.58 -5.10 5.77
C GLY A 143 -2.80 -4.15 6.70
N VAL A 144 -1.92 -3.36 6.10
CA VAL A 144 -0.98 -2.49 6.82
C VAL A 144 -0.77 -1.17 6.08
N ILE A 145 -0.62 -0.08 6.83
CA ILE A 145 -0.25 1.23 6.31
C ILE A 145 1.15 1.64 6.78
N PHE A 146 1.95 2.19 5.87
CA PHE A 146 3.25 2.79 6.09
C PHE A 146 3.14 4.29 5.79
N ILE A 147 3.53 5.13 6.72
CA ILE A 147 3.43 6.58 6.60
C ILE A 147 4.80 7.20 6.86
N SER A 148 5.42 7.76 5.82
CA SER A 148 6.65 8.54 5.96
C SER A 148 6.36 9.89 6.60
N ILE A 149 7.23 10.33 7.53
CA ILE A 149 7.11 11.61 8.21
C ILE A 149 8.46 12.01 8.83
N ASP A 150 8.66 13.30 9.05
CA ASP A 150 9.82 13.80 9.80
C ASP A 150 9.45 14.31 11.21
N ASP A 151 10.40 14.99 11.87
CA ASP A 151 10.23 15.48 13.24
C ASP A 151 9.13 16.55 13.40
N ASN A 152 8.66 17.20 12.30
CA ASN A 152 7.69 18.30 12.41
C ASN A 152 6.30 17.82 12.86
N GLU A 153 5.81 16.71 12.30
CA GLU A 153 4.46 16.22 12.56
C GLU A 153 4.39 14.77 13.06
N GLN A 154 5.52 14.12 13.34
CA GLN A 154 5.56 12.72 13.77
C GLN A 154 4.71 12.46 15.03
N GLU A 155 4.77 13.36 16.03
CA GLU A 155 4.00 13.20 17.28
C GLU A 155 2.49 13.34 17.05
N ASN A 156 2.07 14.33 16.25
CA ASN A 156 0.66 14.54 15.91
C ASN A 156 0.12 13.39 15.06
N LEU A 157 0.88 12.96 14.06
CA LEU A 157 0.53 11.80 13.23
C LEU A 157 0.35 10.54 14.06
N LYS A 158 1.28 10.27 15.01
CA LYS A 158 1.17 9.10 15.91
C LYS A 158 -0.14 9.12 16.69
N LYS A 159 -0.53 10.26 17.27
CA LYS A 159 -1.77 10.42 18.04
C LYS A 159 -3.01 10.25 17.17
N ILE A 160 -2.99 10.80 15.95
CA ILE A 160 -4.08 10.62 14.98
C ILE A 160 -4.23 9.14 14.60
N CYS A 161 -3.12 8.47 14.30
CA CYS A 161 -3.14 7.05 13.96
C CYS A 161 -3.59 6.17 15.13
N ASP A 162 -3.21 6.49 16.36
CA ASP A 162 -3.70 5.79 17.56
C ASP A 162 -5.23 5.91 17.70
N GLU A 163 -5.80 7.07 17.36
CA GLU A 163 -7.26 7.26 17.36
C GLU A 163 -7.94 6.53 16.20
N VAL A 164 -7.39 6.62 14.99
CA VAL A 164 -7.99 6.06 13.77
C VAL A 164 -7.86 4.54 13.73
N PHE A 165 -6.67 4.01 13.93
CA PHE A 165 -6.37 2.57 13.82
C PHE A 165 -6.52 1.84 15.15
N GLY A 166 -6.35 2.53 16.29
CA GLY A 166 -6.26 1.98 17.64
C GLY A 166 -4.81 1.73 18.06
N GLU A 167 -4.45 2.08 19.30
CA GLU A 167 -3.09 1.91 19.87
C GLU A 167 -2.57 0.47 19.77
N ASN A 168 -3.44 -0.52 19.95
CA ASN A 168 -3.09 -1.94 19.87
C ASN A 168 -2.68 -2.39 18.46
N ASN A 169 -3.03 -1.62 17.45
CA ASN A 169 -2.71 -1.88 16.05
C ASN A 169 -1.42 -1.17 15.59
N PHE A 170 -0.74 -0.46 16.49
CA PHE A 170 0.59 0.05 16.23
C PHE A 170 1.58 -1.10 16.05
N VAL A 171 2.26 -1.16 14.90
CA VAL A 171 3.23 -2.20 14.58
C VAL A 171 4.64 -1.75 14.92
N ALA A 172 5.08 -0.62 14.37
CA ALA A 172 6.44 -0.10 14.55
C ALA A 172 6.55 1.36 14.12
N GLN A 173 7.61 2.01 14.58
CA GLN A 173 8.15 3.23 14.03
C GLN A 173 9.57 2.94 13.56
N LEU A 174 9.77 2.89 12.24
CA LEU A 174 11.09 2.68 11.66
C LEU A 174 11.85 4.01 11.57
N ILE A 175 13.15 3.95 11.72
CA ILE A 175 14.07 5.09 11.54
C ILE A 175 14.83 4.85 10.24
N TRP A 176 14.62 5.70 9.25
CA TRP A 176 15.30 5.63 7.97
C TRP A 176 16.42 6.66 7.85
N GLU A 177 17.63 6.20 7.52
CA GLU A 177 18.79 7.04 7.22
C GLU A 177 18.68 7.62 5.81
N LYS A 178 18.13 8.84 5.70
CA LYS A 178 17.73 9.46 4.43
C LYS A 178 18.87 10.12 3.63
N LYS A 179 20.03 10.36 4.23
CA LYS A 179 21.13 11.13 3.62
C LYS A 179 22.48 10.45 3.74
N LYS A 180 23.34 10.62 2.73
CA LYS A 180 24.73 10.14 2.73
C LYS A 180 25.67 11.08 3.48
N LYS A 181 25.41 12.39 3.43
CA LYS A 181 26.26 13.42 4.03
C LYS A 181 25.42 14.39 4.85
N GLY A 182 25.98 14.86 5.93
CA GLY A 182 25.36 15.91 6.75
C GLY A 182 25.38 17.28 6.07
N ALA A 183 24.42 18.14 6.40
CA ALA A 183 24.40 19.53 5.97
C ALA A 183 25.47 20.33 6.72
N PHE A 184 26.44 20.91 6.02
CA PHE A 184 27.55 21.67 6.60
C PHE A 184 27.12 22.94 7.34
N LEU A 185 25.89 23.42 7.07
CA LEU A 185 25.34 24.67 7.61
C LEU A 185 24.40 24.48 8.81
N SER A 186 24.25 23.27 9.34
CA SER A 186 23.39 23.02 10.51
C SER A 186 23.98 23.68 11.76
N LYS A 187 23.16 24.50 12.46
CA LYS A 187 23.60 25.23 13.66
C LYS A 187 23.72 24.34 14.90
N ASN A 188 22.82 23.41 15.10
CA ASN A 188 22.71 22.63 16.34
C ASN A 188 23.10 21.17 16.13
N TYR A 189 22.51 20.49 15.14
CA TYR A 189 22.77 19.08 14.82
C TYR A 189 22.45 18.80 13.36
N ILE A 190 22.95 17.67 12.86
CA ILE A 190 22.71 17.24 11.48
C ILE A 190 21.57 16.23 11.48
N ASN A 191 20.43 16.58 10.87
CA ASN A 191 19.30 15.66 10.71
C ASN A 191 19.54 14.71 9.54
N MET A 192 19.77 13.43 9.85
CA MET A 192 20.07 12.35 8.90
C MET A 192 18.91 11.39 8.70
N LYS A 193 17.80 11.55 9.44
CA LYS A 193 16.72 10.58 9.52
C LYS A 193 15.37 11.13 9.10
N GLU A 194 14.50 10.21 8.75
CA GLU A 194 13.04 10.33 8.75
C GLU A 194 12.44 9.12 9.46
N TYR A 195 11.15 9.17 9.74
CA TYR A 195 10.40 8.08 10.33
C TYR A 195 9.46 7.44 9.31
N ILE A 196 9.14 6.17 9.54
CA ILE A 196 8.03 5.49 8.88
C ILE A 196 7.17 4.89 9.98
N LEU A 197 5.99 5.47 10.20
CA LEU A 197 5.00 4.93 11.13
C LEU A 197 4.22 3.80 10.45
N ILE A 198 3.99 2.73 11.21
CA ILE A 198 3.34 1.52 10.68
C ILE A 198 2.20 1.10 11.60
N TYR A 199 1.01 0.99 11.02
CA TYR A 199 -0.19 0.48 11.67
C TYR A 199 -0.80 -0.65 10.84
N ALA A 200 -1.18 -1.74 11.49
CA ALA A 200 -2.03 -2.75 10.90
C ALA A 200 -3.51 -2.37 11.05
N LYS A 201 -4.40 -2.89 10.22
CA LYS A 201 -5.83 -2.76 10.47
C LYS A 201 -6.25 -3.59 11.67
N VAL A 202 -5.80 -4.87 11.72
CA VAL A 202 -5.93 -5.76 12.87
C VAL A 202 -4.58 -6.44 13.10
N ASN A 203 -3.85 -6.03 14.13
CA ASN A 203 -2.46 -6.44 14.36
C ASN A 203 -2.30 -7.95 14.57
N GLU A 204 -3.29 -8.61 15.19
CA GLU A 204 -3.28 -10.06 15.39
C GLU A 204 -3.33 -10.85 14.09
N LEU A 205 -3.90 -10.28 13.02
CA LEU A 205 -4.02 -10.91 11.70
C LEU A 205 -2.85 -10.57 10.78
N PHE A 206 -2.15 -9.46 11.02
CA PHE A 206 -1.10 -8.95 10.13
C PHE A 206 0.11 -9.88 10.00
N GLY A 207 0.49 -10.60 11.03
CA GLY A 207 1.61 -11.54 11.01
C GLY A 207 3.02 -10.92 11.11
N GLY A 208 3.13 -9.59 11.13
CA GLY A 208 4.39 -8.84 11.34
C GLY A 208 5.19 -8.56 10.07
N LEU A 209 6.26 -7.77 10.23
CA LEU A 209 7.15 -7.33 9.14
C LEU A 209 8.27 -8.36 8.93
N VAL A 210 8.26 -9.03 7.80
CA VAL A 210 9.29 -10.03 7.45
C VAL A 210 10.61 -9.34 7.11
N GLY A 211 11.67 -9.65 7.86
CA GLY A 211 13.02 -9.16 7.60
C GLY A 211 13.90 -10.17 6.85
N GLU A 212 13.77 -11.46 7.16
CA GLU A 212 14.54 -12.52 6.50
C GLU A 212 13.76 -13.84 6.54
N ILE A 213 13.73 -14.55 5.42
CA ILE A 213 13.25 -15.94 5.35
C ILE A 213 14.47 -16.85 5.29
N VAL A 214 14.74 -17.56 6.39
CA VAL A 214 15.89 -18.44 6.52
C VAL A 214 15.52 -19.85 6.11
N ASN A 215 15.96 -20.26 4.94
CA ASN A 215 15.77 -21.62 4.40
C ASN A 215 17.00 -22.52 4.62
N LYS A 216 18.10 -21.97 5.16
CA LYS A 216 19.35 -22.69 5.37
C LYS A 216 19.34 -23.41 6.73
N LYS A 217 19.98 -24.58 6.76
CA LYS A 217 20.28 -25.27 8.02
C LYS A 217 21.20 -24.40 8.88
N GLU A 218 20.70 -23.93 9.99
CA GLU A 218 21.48 -23.18 10.98
C GLU A 218 21.68 -24.01 12.24
N THR A 219 22.72 -23.69 13.01
CA THR A 219 23.01 -24.38 14.25
C THR A 219 22.98 -23.41 15.42
N TYR A 220 22.29 -23.78 16.49
CA TYR A 220 22.15 -22.97 17.69
C TYR A 220 22.74 -23.68 18.91
N PRO A 221 23.38 -22.97 19.84
CA PRO A 221 23.76 -23.50 21.11
C PRO A 221 22.53 -23.93 21.90
N CYS A 222 22.64 -25.02 22.67
CA CYS A 222 21.59 -25.44 23.59
C CYS A 222 21.75 -24.81 24.98
N ILE A 223 22.83 -24.07 25.20
CA ILE A 223 23.22 -23.48 26.48
C ILE A 223 23.58 -21.99 26.35
N LYS A 224 23.28 -21.19 27.40
CA LYS A 224 23.66 -19.79 27.48
C LYS A 224 23.71 -19.37 28.96
N THR A 225 24.80 -18.78 29.40
CA THR A 225 25.07 -18.45 30.83
C THR A 225 24.03 -17.54 31.48
N THR A 226 23.22 -16.83 30.70
CA THR A 226 22.12 -15.97 31.21
C THR A 226 20.87 -16.73 31.63
N ASN A 227 20.78 -18.04 31.35
CA ASN A 227 19.63 -18.88 31.71
C ASN A 227 19.85 -19.56 33.08
N LYS A 228 18.75 -20.10 33.65
CA LYS A 228 18.85 -20.93 34.85
C LYS A 228 19.68 -22.19 34.58
N ASP A 229 20.53 -22.51 35.54
CA ASP A 229 21.32 -23.73 35.51
C ASP A 229 20.49 -24.97 35.90
N GLY A 230 21.02 -26.12 35.56
CA GLY A 230 20.39 -27.38 35.88
C GLY A 230 21.01 -28.56 35.12
N ILE A 231 20.61 -29.76 35.51
CA ILE A 231 21.05 -30.98 34.87
C ILE A 231 20.05 -31.37 33.77
N ARG A 232 20.58 -31.78 32.60
CA ARG A 232 19.80 -32.38 31.52
C ARG A 232 20.46 -33.69 31.09
N ILE A 233 19.64 -34.63 30.63
CA ILE A 233 20.06 -35.91 30.08
C ILE A 233 20.22 -35.76 28.57
N ILE A 234 21.37 -36.16 28.07
CA ILE A 234 21.68 -36.27 26.65
C ILE A 234 21.74 -37.75 26.31
N HIS A 235 20.81 -38.16 25.44
CA HIS A 235 20.63 -39.59 25.13
C HIS A 235 21.72 -40.14 24.20
N LYS A 236 22.02 -41.42 24.35
CA LYS A 236 22.88 -42.18 23.43
C LYS A 236 22.36 -42.12 22.00
N GLY A 237 23.26 -42.19 21.02
CA GLY A 237 22.90 -42.12 19.60
C GLY A 237 23.11 -40.74 18.97
N ILE A 238 23.40 -39.70 19.76
CA ILE A 238 23.74 -38.39 19.22
C ILE A 238 25.09 -38.45 18.49
N LYS A 239 25.13 -37.82 17.30
CA LYS A 239 26.35 -37.72 16.47
C LYS A 239 27.33 -36.69 17.05
N SER A 240 28.61 -37.01 17.04
CA SER A 240 29.69 -36.07 17.32
C SER A 240 30.37 -35.61 16.03
N LYS A 241 30.75 -34.32 15.99
CA LYS A 241 31.58 -33.70 14.94
C LYS A 241 33.05 -33.54 15.37
N HIS A 242 33.47 -34.20 16.46
CA HIS A 242 34.86 -34.22 16.87
C HIS A 242 35.74 -34.91 15.80
N LYS A 243 37.01 -34.47 15.69
CA LYS A 243 37.95 -35.02 14.71
C LYS A 243 38.19 -36.52 14.94
N ASP A 244 38.38 -36.90 16.22
CA ASP A 244 38.51 -38.30 16.58
C ASP A 244 37.13 -38.95 16.57
N LYS A 245 37.00 -40.04 15.88
CA LYS A 245 35.75 -40.81 15.81
C LYS A 245 35.49 -41.61 17.08
N ASP A 246 36.56 -41.98 17.78
CA ASP A 246 36.54 -42.79 19.00
C ASP A 246 37.27 -42.01 20.10
N TYR A 247 36.56 -41.56 21.11
CA TYR A 247 37.12 -40.82 22.24
C TYR A 247 36.22 -40.91 23.46
N LYS A 248 36.74 -40.47 24.61
CA LYS A 248 36.01 -40.39 25.87
C LYS A 248 36.14 -39.00 26.49
N ILE A 249 35.06 -38.52 27.08
CA ILE A 249 35.05 -37.31 27.93
C ILE A 249 34.80 -37.82 29.35
N LEU A 250 35.69 -37.51 30.29
CA LEU A 250 35.58 -37.96 31.66
C LEU A 250 34.53 -37.13 32.45
N ALA A 251 33.90 -37.79 33.42
CA ALA A 251 33.05 -37.09 34.39
C ALA A 251 33.87 -36.00 35.12
N GLY A 252 33.25 -34.85 35.36
CA GLY A 252 33.90 -33.67 35.93
C GLY A 252 34.55 -32.74 34.89
N THR A 253 34.65 -33.13 33.62
CA THR A 253 35.17 -32.25 32.56
C THR A 253 34.32 -31.03 32.42
N CYS A 254 34.93 -29.86 32.63
CA CYS A 254 34.30 -28.55 32.48
C CYS A 254 34.79 -27.93 31.16
N ILE A 255 33.83 -27.51 30.31
CA ILE A 255 34.10 -26.79 29.06
C ILE A 255 33.46 -25.41 29.13
N SER A 256 34.25 -24.39 28.85
CA SER A 256 33.78 -23.00 28.92
C SER A 256 34.37 -22.16 27.79
N SER A 257 33.54 -21.40 27.09
CA SER A 257 33.93 -20.41 26.06
C SER A 257 32.85 -19.34 25.92
N GLY A 258 33.24 -18.10 26.11
CA GLY A 258 32.31 -16.96 26.03
C GLY A 258 31.09 -17.12 26.94
N ASN A 259 29.89 -17.08 26.34
CA ASN A 259 28.61 -17.24 27.06
C ASN A 259 28.13 -18.68 27.19
N MET A 260 29.04 -19.68 27.08
CA MET A 260 28.72 -21.11 27.16
C MET A 260 29.60 -21.78 28.20
N LYS A 261 28.99 -22.48 29.14
CA LYS A 261 29.67 -23.31 30.12
C LYS A 261 28.89 -24.58 30.38
N LEU A 262 29.55 -25.73 30.38
CA LEU A 262 28.93 -27.02 30.72
C LEU A 262 29.89 -27.92 31.48
N ILE A 263 29.35 -28.82 32.27
CA ILE A 263 30.11 -29.83 33.05
C ILE A 263 29.49 -31.20 32.75
N TYR A 264 30.30 -32.13 32.28
CA TYR A 264 29.92 -33.53 32.11
C TYR A 264 29.83 -34.19 33.49
N MET A 265 28.66 -34.67 33.87
CA MET A 265 28.44 -35.33 35.15
C MET A 265 28.78 -36.85 35.07
N ASP A 266 28.74 -37.41 33.87
CA ASP A 266 29.02 -38.80 33.59
C ASP A 266 30.11 -38.92 32.52
N ASN A 267 30.80 -40.10 32.49
CA ASN A 267 31.74 -40.40 31.40
C ASN A 267 30.96 -40.54 30.08
N ALA A 268 31.30 -39.74 29.08
CA ALA A 268 30.76 -39.87 27.73
C ALA A 268 31.69 -40.72 26.86
N THR A 269 31.19 -41.83 26.34
CA THR A 269 31.93 -42.68 25.43
C THR A 269 31.41 -42.49 24.01
N ILE A 270 32.26 -42.04 23.11
CA ILE A 270 31.96 -41.85 21.69
C ILE A 270 32.70 -42.95 20.91
N LYS A 271 31.98 -43.68 20.05
CA LYS A 271 32.53 -44.66 19.09
C LYS A 271 31.91 -44.43 17.71
N ASN A 272 32.71 -44.47 16.68
CA ASN A 272 32.30 -44.19 15.31
C ASN A 272 31.53 -42.86 15.21
N SER A 273 31.98 -41.84 15.94
CA SER A 273 31.35 -40.51 16.01
C SER A 273 29.91 -40.53 16.58
N ILE A 274 29.55 -41.52 17.39
CA ILE A 274 28.22 -41.65 18.02
C ILE A 274 28.39 -41.85 19.53
N LEU A 275 27.62 -41.12 20.32
CA LEU A 275 27.54 -41.27 21.78
C LEU A 275 26.92 -42.64 22.12
N GLN A 276 27.61 -43.46 22.93
CA GLN A 276 27.21 -44.82 23.23
C GLN A 276 26.39 -45.00 24.49
N ASN A 277 26.38 -44.02 25.38
CA ASN A 277 25.63 -44.06 26.64
C ASN A 277 24.92 -42.74 26.92
N ASP A 278 23.84 -42.79 27.68
CA ASP A 278 23.20 -41.59 28.18
C ASP A 278 24.14 -40.87 29.14
N ILE A 279 24.15 -39.55 29.09
CA ILE A 279 25.00 -38.70 29.93
C ILE A 279 24.19 -37.56 30.55
N ARG A 280 24.51 -37.22 31.79
CA ARG A 280 23.99 -36.02 32.44
C ARG A 280 25.00 -34.89 32.25
N ILE A 281 24.48 -33.72 31.88
CA ILE A 281 25.28 -32.50 31.75
C ILE A 281 24.66 -31.43 32.60
N TYR A 282 25.48 -30.79 33.44
CA TYR A 282 25.11 -29.59 34.18
C TYR A 282 25.49 -28.34 33.38
N SER A 283 24.51 -27.46 33.12
CA SER A 283 24.72 -26.21 32.39
C SER A 283 23.54 -25.25 32.53
N ASN A 284 23.68 -24.03 31.99
CA ASN A 284 22.60 -23.05 31.84
C ASN A 284 21.82 -23.30 30.54
N TRP A 285 20.79 -24.11 30.59
CA TRP A 285 20.08 -24.61 29.42
C TRP A 285 19.09 -23.62 28.85
N ILE A 286 19.09 -23.48 27.51
CA ILE A 286 18.06 -22.74 26.78
C ILE A 286 16.75 -23.56 26.74
N TYR A 287 16.85 -24.88 26.68
CA TYR A 287 15.74 -25.82 26.51
C TYR A 287 15.49 -26.63 27.78
N ASN A 288 14.22 -26.96 28.04
CA ASN A 288 13.84 -27.94 29.06
C ASN A 288 14.16 -29.38 28.55
N GLN A 289 14.02 -30.40 29.41
CA GLN A 289 14.32 -31.79 29.03
C GLN A 289 13.41 -32.27 27.91
N GLU A 290 12.12 -31.99 28.00
CA GLU A 290 11.12 -32.40 26.99
C GLU A 290 11.46 -31.89 25.58
N SER A 291 11.89 -30.63 25.47
CA SER A 291 12.35 -30.06 24.21
C SER A 291 13.62 -30.74 23.68
N LEU A 292 14.57 -31.04 24.55
CA LEU A 292 15.78 -31.74 24.15
C LEU A 292 15.47 -33.17 23.67
N ASP A 293 14.57 -33.87 24.34
CA ASP A 293 14.10 -35.20 23.95
C ASP A 293 13.38 -35.19 22.60
N LYS A 294 12.57 -34.15 22.35
CA LYS A 294 11.96 -33.93 21.04
C LYS A 294 13.03 -33.74 19.96
N TYR A 295 13.98 -32.84 20.17
CA TYR A 295 15.06 -32.58 19.19
C TYR A 295 15.97 -33.78 18.99
N PHE A 296 16.16 -34.61 20.01
CA PHE A 296 16.87 -35.87 19.89
C PHE A 296 16.13 -36.83 18.95
N ARG A 297 14.84 -37.07 19.18
CA ARG A 297 14.01 -37.95 18.32
C ARG A 297 13.98 -37.49 16.86
N GLU A 298 14.01 -36.18 16.62
CA GLU A 298 14.06 -35.56 15.28
C GLU A 298 15.47 -35.64 14.64
N GLY A 299 16.49 -36.13 15.36
CA GLY A 299 17.88 -36.17 14.90
C GLY A 299 18.49 -34.78 14.69
N ASN A 300 18.04 -33.79 15.47
CA ASN A 300 18.46 -32.40 15.37
C ASN A 300 19.52 -31.99 16.40
N LEU A 301 19.97 -32.89 17.27
CA LEU A 301 21.05 -32.62 18.22
C LEU A 301 22.36 -33.22 17.76
N TYR A 302 23.46 -32.57 18.09
CA TYR A 302 24.80 -33.07 17.86
C TYR A 302 25.82 -32.49 18.87
N ILE A 303 26.94 -33.20 19.06
CA ILE A 303 28.10 -32.76 19.82
C ILE A 303 29.07 -32.06 18.85
N THR A 304 29.51 -30.83 19.18
CA THR A 304 30.45 -30.07 18.34
C THR A 304 31.87 -30.62 18.43
N GLN A 305 32.80 -30.08 17.60
CA GLN A 305 34.23 -30.31 17.69
C GLN A 305 34.78 -30.01 19.11
N ASP A 306 34.24 -28.98 19.77
CA ASP A 306 34.66 -28.55 21.10
C ASP A 306 33.78 -29.14 22.22
N ASN A 307 33.05 -30.21 21.91
CA ASN A 307 32.20 -30.96 22.84
C ASN A 307 31.04 -30.19 23.47
N TYR A 308 30.54 -29.15 22.80
CA TYR A 308 29.27 -28.50 23.15
C TYR A 308 28.09 -29.22 22.52
N ILE A 309 26.90 -29.08 23.16
CA ILE A 309 25.64 -29.54 22.57
C ILE A 309 25.02 -28.44 21.74
N ARG A 310 24.75 -28.72 20.47
CA ARG A 310 24.04 -27.77 19.57
C ARG A 310 22.86 -28.46 18.90
N ARG A 311 21.86 -27.59 18.57
CA ARG A 311 20.69 -27.97 17.77
C ARG A 311 20.89 -27.55 16.32
N VAL A 312 20.54 -28.44 15.39
CA VAL A 312 20.34 -28.11 13.96
C VAL A 312 18.89 -27.70 13.77
N VAL A 313 18.66 -26.56 13.18
CA VAL A 313 17.34 -26.11 12.75
C VAL A 313 17.25 -26.25 11.25
N LYS A 314 16.29 -27.05 10.77
CA LYS A 314 16.07 -27.38 9.36
C LYS A 314 14.83 -26.68 8.79
N GLU A 315 13.96 -26.18 9.67
CA GLU A 315 12.69 -25.56 9.33
C GLU A 315 12.94 -24.16 8.75
N THR A 316 12.14 -23.77 7.78
CA THR A 316 12.07 -22.38 7.32
C THR A 316 11.65 -21.50 8.50
N ARG A 317 12.36 -20.40 8.72
CA ARG A 317 12.08 -19.47 9.80
C ARG A 317 12.00 -18.05 9.27
N ILE A 318 11.07 -17.31 9.81
CA ILE A 318 10.92 -15.88 9.57
C ILE A 318 11.64 -15.13 10.69
N LYS A 319 12.56 -14.23 10.33
CA LYS A 319 13.10 -13.22 11.23
C LYS A 319 12.41 -11.90 10.92
N MET A 320 11.97 -11.21 11.96
CA MET A 320 11.30 -9.92 11.82
C MET A 320 12.28 -8.83 11.37
N LEU A 321 11.74 -7.78 10.77
CA LEU A 321 12.49 -6.61 10.34
C LEU A 321 13.07 -5.87 11.55
N LYS A 322 14.28 -5.32 11.41
CA LYS A 322 14.87 -4.37 12.35
C LYS A 322 14.25 -2.98 12.14
N ASP A 323 14.17 -2.20 13.19
CA ASP A 323 13.55 -0.87 13.20
C ASP A 323 14.46 0.27 12.69
N ILE A 324 15.74 0.00 12.43
CA ILE A 324 16.70 0.97 11.89
C ILE A 324 17.05 0.56 10.45
N LEU A 325 16.69 1.43 9.51
CA LEU A 325 16.89 1.26 8.08
C LEU A 325 18.13 2.06 7.63
N THR A 326 19.27 1.37 7.57
CA THR A 326 20.55 2.00 7.24
C THR A 326 20.74 2.16 5.73
N ARG A 327 21.47 3.20 5.32
CA ARG A 327 21.81 3.48 3.90
C ARG A 327 22.75 2.45 3.28
N VAL A 328 23.56 1.77 4.08
CA VAL A 328 24.59 0.84 3.62
C VAL A 328 24.28 -0.55 4.18
N GLY A 329 24.54 -1.58 3.38
CA GLY A 329 24.49 -2.97 3.85
C GLY A 329 25.65 -3.33 4.76
N ASP A 330 25.56 -4.48 5.44
CA ASP A 330 26.60 -5.01 6.34
C ASP A 330 27.97 -5.19 5.63
N ASP A 331 28.00 -5.28 4.30
CA ASP A 331 29.19 -5.43 3.48
C ASP A 331 29.87 -4.10 3.09
N GLU A 332 29.40 -2.95 3.62
CA GLU A 332 29.90 -1.59 3.31
C GLU A 332 29.91 -1.22 1.81
N LYS A 333 29.41 -2.07 0.94
CA LYS A 333 29.35 -1.80 -0.50
C LYS A 333 28.06 -1.03 -0.82
N ALA A 334 28.20 0.13 -1.40
CA ALA A 334 27.08 0.83 -2.02
C ALA A 334 26.49 -0.09 -3.09
N VAL A 335 25.26 -0.51 -2.90
CA VAL A 335 24.58 -1.41 -3.84
C VAL A 335 24.16 -0.57 -5.03
N SER A 336 24.90 -0.69 -6.14
CA SER A 336 24.67 0.08 -7.37
C SER A 336 23.52 -0.46 -8.23
N LYS A 337 22.99 -1.64 -7.91
CA LYS A 337 21.83 -2.24 -8.59
C LYS A 337 20.80 -2.69 -7.57
N PHE A 338 19.53 -2.45 -7.88
CA PHE A 338 18.43 -3.08 -7.16
C PHE A 338 18.51 -4.59 -7.43
N THR A 339 18.55 -5.39 -6.37
CA THR A 339 18.45 -6.85 -6.42
C THR A 339 17.46 -7.28 -5.36
N PHE A 340 16.68 -8.29 -5.65
CA PHE A 340 15.75 -8.89 -4.69
C PHE A 340 16.54 -9.36 -3.45
N ASP A 341 16.27 -8.72 -2.32
CA ASP A 341 16.96 -9.04 -1.07
C ASP A 341 16.23 -10.15 -0.31
N THR A 342 16.90 -11.28 -0.14
CA THR A 342 16.39 -12.37 0.71
C THR A 342 16.54 -12.08 2.20
N ASN A 343 17.35 -11.07 2.56
CA ASN A 343 17.56 -10.61 3.93
C ASN A 343 17.52 -9.08 3.99
N LEU A 344 16.35 -8.54 4.30
CA LEU A 344 16.12 -7.09 4.40
C LEU A 344 16.87 -6.45 5.59
N ASN A 345 17.22 -7.25 6.60
CA ASN A 345 17.95 -6.78 7.79
C ASN A 345 19.42 -6.40 7.50
N ASN A 346 19.94 -6.74 6.33
CA ASN A 346 21.33 -6.40 5.96
C ASN A 346 21.52 -4.94 5.54
N GLY A 347 20.49 -4.09 5.64
CA GLY A 347 20.60 -2.67 5.31
C GLY A 347 20.58 -2.37 3.82
N GLY A 348 21.09 -1.18 3.44
CA GLY A 348 21.08 -0.73 2.05
C GLY A 348 19.69 -0.34 1.56
N TRP A 349 19.03 0.57 2.27
CA TRP A 349 17.64 1.02 1.99
C TRP A 349 17.55 2.20 1.01
N GLY A 350 18.70 2.73 0.57
CA GLY A 350 18.77 3.90 -0.29
C GLY A 350 18.61 5.22 0.48
N THR A 351 18.89 6.32 -0.19
CA THR A 351 18.85 7.68 0.33
C THR A 351 18.13 8.63 -0.63
N ASN A 352 17.86 9.87 -0.19
CA ASN A 352 17.27 10.89 -1.07
C ASN A 352 18.16 11.21 -2.27
N GLU A 353 19.50 11.13 -2.10
CA GLU A 353 20.44 11.31 -3.22
C GLU A 353 20.29 10.17 -4.25
N ASP A 354 20.10 8.93 -3.79
CA ASP A 354 19.85 7.79 -4.68
C ASP A 354 18.54 7.97 -5.44
N ALA A 355 17.47 8.44 -4.76
CA ALA A 355 16.16 8.71 -5.38
C ALA A 355 16.24 9.74 -6.52
N ASN A 356 17.00 10.83 -6.29
CA ASN A 356 17.20 11.85 -7.31
C ASN A 356 18.00 11.32 -8.51
N GLU A 357 19.03 10.50 -8.27
CA GLU A 357 19.81 9.86 -9.32
C GLU A 357 18.97 8.84 -10.12
N GLU A 358 18.14 8.04 -9.44
CA GLU A 358 17.20 7.11 -10.09
C GLU A 358 16.21 7.83 -10.99
N LEU A 359 15.57 8.90 -10.48
CA LEU A 359 14.62 9.69 -11.25
C LEU A 359 15.27 10.37 -12.46
N HIS A 360 16.47 10.93 -12.27
CA HIS A 360 17.24 11.49 -13.37
C HIS A 360 17.56 10.48 -14.47
N LYS A 361 17.95 9.26 -14.09
CA LYS A 361 18.22 8.18 -15.06
C LYS A 361 16.98 7.74 -15.84
N ILE A 362 15.79 7.80 -15.21
CA ILE A 362 14.52 7.42 -15.85
C ILE A 362 14.01 8.54 -16.76
N LEU A 363 14.01 9.80 -16.28
CA LEU A 363 13.46 10.93 -17.03
C LEU A 363 14.49 11.63 -17.92
N GLU A 364 15.78 11.24 -17.81
CA GLU A 364 16.93 11.82 -18.57
C GLU A 364 17.12 13.33 -18.35
N LYS A 365 16.53 13.88 -17.27
CA LYS A 365 16.58 15.30 -16.91
C LYS A 365 16.75 15.47 -15.41
N GLN A 366 17.56 16.43 -15.00
CA GLN A 366 17.79 16.76 -13.58
C GLN A 366 16.72 17.71 -13.04
N TYR A 367 16.49 17.65 -11.74
CA TYR A 367 15.63 18.60 -10.99
C TYR A 367 14.16 18.66 -11.45
N ILE A 368 13.66 17.56 -12.03
CA ILE A 368 12.24 17.47 -12.46
C ILE A 368 11.30 17.37 -11.26
N PHE A 369 11.71 16.67 -10.20
CA PHE A 369 10.94 16.52 -8.98
C PHE A 369 11.86 16.46 -7.76
N SER A 370 11.58 17.24 -6.70
CA SER A 370 12.54 17.49 -5.61
C SER A 370 12.38 16.50 -4.52
N TYR A 371 11.56 15.78 -4.14
CA TYR A 371 11.45 14.98 -2.93
C TYR A 371 11.02 13.52 -3.18
N SER A 372 11.50 12.93 -4.26
CA SER A 372 11.23 11.53 -4.56
C SER A 372 11.82 10.61 -3.48
N LYS A 373 11.13 9.53 -3.13
CA LYS A 373 11.70 8.46 -2.31
C LYS A 373 12.48 7.46 -3.18
N PRO A 374 13.51 6.80 -2.66
CA PRO A 374 14.24 5.79 -3.42
C PRO A 374 13.37 4.55 -3.68
N VAL A 375 13.41 4.01 -4.89
CA VAL A 375 12.67 2.80 -5.28
C VAL A 375 13.00 1.63 -4.34
N ARG A 376 14.27 1.51 -3.95
CA ARG A 376 14.74 0.46 -3.04
C ARG A 376 14.05 0.49 -1.68
N LEU A 377 13.81 1.68 -1.10
CA LEU A 377 13.08 1.82 0.16
C LEU A 377 11.68 1.22 0.03
N ILE A 378 10.93 1.69 -0.96
CA ILE A 378 9.54 1.28 -1.16
C ILE A 378 9.44 -0.21 -1.50
N ALA A 379 10.29 -0.70 -2.38
CA ALA A 379 10.33 -2.11 -2.75
C ALA A 379 10.61 -3.03 -1.55
N LYS A 380 11.57 -2.66 -0.69
CA LYS A 380 11.84 -3.43 0.53
C LYS A 380 10.68 -3.37 1.53
N LEU A 381 10.01 -2.22 1.69
CA LEU A 381 8.80 -2.13 2.52
C LEU A 381 7.70 -3.06 1.98
N ILE A 382 7.49 -3.10 0.66
CA ILE A 382 6.54 -4.03 0.03
C ILE A 382 6.95 -5.50 0.29
N GLN A 383 8.24 -5.82 0.22
CA GLN A 383 8.72 -7.18 0.51
C GLN A 383 8.42 -7.63 1.96
N THR A 384 8.39 -6.69 2.92
CA THR A 384 8.13 -7.02 4.34
C THR A 384 6.76 -7.64 4.58
N ILE A 385 5.77 -7.36 3.73
CA ILE A 385 4.42 -7.93 3.85
C ILE A 385 4.31 -9.36 3.30
N ASN A 386 5.36 -9.86 2.63
CA ASN A 386 5.48 -11.21 2.08
C ASN A 386 4.23 -11.67 1.27
N ASN A 387 3.64 -10.76 0.50
CA ASN A 387 2.50 -11.04 -0.37
C ASN A 387 2.87 -10.66 -1.81
N ARG A 388 2.65 -11.59 -2.75
CA ARG A 388 3.01 -11.42 -4.17
C ARG A 388 1.84 -11.00 -5.06
N ASP A 389 0.62 -10.99 -4.53
CA ASP A 389 -0.61 -10.66 -5.26
C ASP A 389 -1.34 -9.46 -4.61
N ALA A 390 -0.62 -8.65 -3.82
CA ALA A 390 -1.16 -7.55 -3.05
C ALA A 390 -1.65 -6.39 -3.93
N ILE A 391 -2.77 -5.78 -3.56
CA ILE A 391 -3.13 -4.43 -4.01
C ILE A 391 -2.41 -3.43 -3.11
N ILE A 392 -1.65 -2.52 -3.72
CA ILE A 392 -0.85 -1.49 -3.06
C ILE A 392 -1.40 -0.12 -3.45
N LEU A 393 -1.87 0.64 -2.47
CA LEU A 393 -2.42 1.97 -2.65
C LEU A 393 -1.42 3.03 -2.16
N ASP A 394 -1.24 4.08 -2.98
CA ASP A 394 -0.49 5.28 -2.61
C ASP A 394 -1.30 6.51 -3.03
N PHE A 395 -1.90 7.21 -2.05
CA PHE A 395 -2.75 8.37 -2.32
C PHE A 395 -2.05 9.72 -2.07
N PHE A 396 -0.73 9.70 -1.95
CA PHE A 396 0.18 10.84 -2.07
C PHE A 396 1.34 10.45 -2.99
N SER A 397 0.99 9.98 -4.22
CA SER A 397 1.94 9.23 -5.06
C SER A 397 3.11 10.06 -5.61
N GLY A 398 3.01 11.39 -5.60
CA GLY A 398 4.06 12.29 -6.05
C GLY A 398 4.61 11.90 -7.41
N SER A 399 5.88 11.54 -7.48
CA SER A 399 6.53 11.07 -8.70
C SER A 399 6.30 9.58 -9.02
N ALA A 400 5.34 8.91 -8.38
CA ALA A 400 4.97 7.50 -8.58
C ALA A 400 6.09 6.48 -8.31
N THR A 401 6.86 6.70 -7.25
CA THR A 401 7.92 5.75 -6.84
C THR A 401 7.34 4.39 -6.47
N THR A 402 6.17 4.36 -5.84
CA THR A 402 5.50 3.12 -5.41
C THR A 402 5.13 2.25 -6.62
N ALA A 403 4.60 2.82 -7.70
CA ALA A 403 4.33 2.07 -8.93
C ALA A 403 5.61 1.48 -9.54
N HIS A 404 6.69 2.27 -9.62
CA HIS A 404 8.00 1.79 -10.08
C HIS A 404 8.50 0.61 -9.23
N ALA A 405 8.39 0.70 -7.89
CA ALA A 405 8.80 -0.36 -6.97
C ALA A 405 7.98 -1.65 -7.15
N VAL A 406 6.67 -1.53 -7.39
CA VAL A 406 5.77 -2.68 -7.65
C VAL A 406 6.17 -3.41 -8.92
N MET A 407 6.35 -2.68 -10.03
CA MET A 407 6.77 -3.27 -11.31
C MET A 407 8.13 -3.94 -11.20
N GLN A 408 9.09 -3.32 -10.50
CA GLN A 408 10.42 -3.88 -10.28
C GLN A 408 10.35 -5.20 -9.50
N LEU A 409 9.58 -5.24 -8.40
CA LEU A 409 9.42 -6.47 -7.62
C LEU A 409 8.75 -7.58 -8.40
N ASN A 410 7.70 -7.26 -9.17
CA ASN A 410 7.00 -8.26 -9.99
C ASN A 410 7.95 -8.87 -11.02
N ALA A 411 8.84 -8.07 -11.62
CA ALA A 411 9.87 -8.56 -12.54
C ALA A 411 10.89 -9.49 -11.87
N GLU A 412 11.24 -9.23 -10.62
CA GLU A 412 12.29 -9.96 -9.90
C GLU A 412 11.81 -11.25 -9.24
N ASP A 413 10.58 -11.26 -8.68
CA ASP A 413 10.07 -12.41 -7.93
C ASP A 413 8.88 -13.12 -8.59
N GLY A 414 8.46 -12.66 -9.79
CA GLY A 414 7.32 -13.21 -10.52
C GLY A 414 5.97 -12.94 -9.83
N GLY A 415 5.90 -11.92 -8.97
CA GLY A 415 4.65 -11.51 -8.32
C GLY A 415 3.67 -10.86 -9.29
N LYS A 416 2.42 -10.74 -8.87
CA LYS A 416 1.31 -10.08 -9.58
C LYS A 416 0.70 -8.97 -8.75
N ARG A 417 1.55 -8.21 -8.04
CA ARG A 417 1.10 -7.06 -7.26
C ARG A 417 0.56 -6.01 -8.19
N LYS A 418 -0.50 -5.34 -7.75
CA LYS A 418 -1.15 -4.22 -8.44
C LYS A 418 -0.94 -2.95 -7.68
N PHE A 419 -0.92 -1.84 -8.39
CA PHE A 419 -0.86 -0.52 -7.75
C PHE A 419 -2.09 0.34 -8.08
N ILE A 420 -2.50 1.15 -7.11
CA ILE A 420 -3.46 2.24 -7.25
C ILE A 420 -2.74 3.50 -6.80
N MET A 421 -2.42 4.38 -7.75
CA MET A 421 -1.77 5.67 -7.47
C MET A 421 -2.82 6.77 -7.52
N VAL A 422 -2.83 7.65 -6.52
CA VAL A 422 -3.69 8.83 -6.51
C VAL A 422 -2.82 10.06 -6.35
N GLN A 423 -3.01 11.06 -7.22
CA GLN A 423 -2.27 12.32 -7.19
C GLN A 423 -3.14 13.49 -7.62
N LEU A 424 -3.08 14.56 -6.85
CA LEU A 424 -3.63 15.85 -7.24
C LEU A 424 -2.84 16.41 -8.44
N PRO A 425 -3.49 16.92 -9.52
CA PRO A 425 -2.81 17.54 -10.66
C PRO A 425 -2.26 18.94 -10.33
N GLU A 426 -1.42 19.02 -9.30
CA GLU A 426 -0.76 20.25 -8.86
C GLU A 426 0.14 20.80 -9.96
N LYS A 427 -0.05 22.08 -10.32
CA LYS A 427 0.68 22.74 -11.40
C LYS A 427 2.16 22.90 -11.06
N THR A 428 3.02 22.62 -12.01
CA THR A 428 4.45 22.89 -11.90
C THR A 428 4.71 24.38 -12.09
N ASP A 429 5.68 24.93 -11.32
CA ASP A 429 6.12 26.32 -11.48
C ASP A 429 6.65 26.53 -12.92
N GLU A 430 6.20 27.56 -13.61
CA GLU A 430 6.60 27.89 -15.00
C GLU A 430 8.11 28.07 -15.16
N LYS A 431 8.83 28.42 -14.07
CA LYS A 431 10.30 28.55 -14.05
C LYS A 431 11.02 27.25 -13.76
N SER A 432 10.30 26.20 -13.32
CA SER A 432 10.89 24.92 -12.96
C SER A 432 11.45 24.17 -14.18
N GLU A 433 12.38 23.26 -13.93
CA GLU A 433 12.89 22.36 -14.97
C GLU A 433 11.81 21.37 -15.43
N ALA A 434 10.84 21.03 -14.56
CA ALA A 434 9.67 20.21 -14.91
C ALA A 434 8.81 20.88 -15.99
N PHE A 435 8.43 22.14 -15.79
CA PHE A 435 7.63 22.89 -16.78
C PHE A 435 8.38 23.07 -18.11
N LYS A 436 9.67 23.43 -18.06
CA LYS A 436 10.53 23.52 -19.26
C LYS A 436 10.67 22.18 -20.00
N ALA A 437 10.55 21.07 -19.28
CA ALA A 437 10.56 19.73 -19.84
C ALA A 437 9.24 19.33 -20.50
N GLY A 438 8.18 20.14 -20.33
CA GLY A 438 6.86 19.91 -20.87
C GLY A 438 5.84 19.35 -19.88
N TYR A 439 6.23 19.08 -18.62
CA TYR A 439 5.33 18.61 -17.57
C TYR A 439 4.61 19.78 -16.92
N LYS A 440 3.31 19.91 -17.16
CA LYS A 440 2.49 21.03 -16.66
C LYS A 440 2.02 20.83 -15.22
N ASN A 441 1.93 19.56 -14.78
CA ASN A 441 1.54 19.19 -13.43
C ASN A 441 2.32 17.95 -12.95
N ILE A 442 2.18 17.64 -11.66
CA ILE A 442 2.89 16.51 -11.02
C ILE A 442 2.43 15.16 -11.58
N CYS A 443 1.15 15.00 -11.95
CA CYS A 443 0.63 13.76 -12.49
C CYS A 443 1.32 13.36 -13.80
N GLU A 444 1.66 14.32 -14.66
CA GLU A 444 2.39 14.05 -15.90
C GLU A 444 3.78 13.47 -15.64
N ILE A 445 4.46 13.95 -14.57
CA ILE A 445 5.76 13.41 -14.13
C ILE A 445 5.60 11.96 -13.67
N GLY A 446 4.60 11.70 -12.83
CA GLY A 446 4.32 10.36 -12.29
C GLY A 446 4.01 9.34 -13.39
N LYS A 447 3.07 9.69 -14.31
CA LYS A 447 2.72 8.85 -15.45
C LYS A 447 3.91 8.55 -16.36
N GLU A 448 4.71 9.56 -16.66
CA GLU A 448 5.90 9.39 -17.50
C GLU A 448 6.96 8.53 -16.82
N ARG A 449 7.16 8.67 -15.50
CA ARG A 449 8.01 7.76 -14.75
C ARG A 449 7.54 6.31 -14.85
N ILE A 450 6.24 6.04 -14.69
CA ILE A 450 5.69 4.68 -14.79
C ILE A 450 5.96 4.12 -16.19
N ARG A 451 5.70 4.89 -17.25
CA ARG A 451 5.92 4.45 -18.65
C ARG A 451 7.38 4.06 -18.88
N ARG A 452 8.33 4.97 -18.59
CA ARG A 452 9.76 4.73 -18.84
C ARG A 452 10.36 3.66 -17.93
N ALA A 453 10.01 3.67 -16.64
CA ALA A 453 10.45 2.63 -15.72
C ALA A 453 9.96 1.25 -16.16
N GLY A 454 8.68 1.14 -16.54
CA GLY A 454 8.10 -0.11 -17.00
C GLY A 454 8.81 -0.68 -18.23
N GLU A 455 9.06 0.15 -19.27
CA GLU A 455 9.80 -0.29 -20.46
C GLU A 455 11.22 -0.76 -20.10
N LYS A 456 11.93 0.00 -19.30
CA LYS A 456 13.28 -0.35 -18.87
C LYS A 456 13.32 -1.66 -18.08
N ILE A 457 12.39 -1.85 -17.14
CA ILE A 457 12.28 -3.07 -16.35
C ILE A 457 11.98 -4.27 -17.26
N LYS A 458 11.07 -4.10 -18.22
CA LYS A 458 10.70 -5.15 -19.20
C LYS A 458 11.88 -5.54 -20.08
N GLU A 459 12.65 -4.55 -20.55
CA GLU A 459 13.88 -4.78 -21.33
C GLU A 459 14.95 -5.52 -20.50
N GLU A 460 15.18 -5.10 -19.26
CA GLU A 460 16.17 -5.72 -18.35
C GLU A 460 15.77 -7.14 -17.94
N ALA A 461 14.48 -7.42 -17.78
CA ALA A 461 13.96 -8.76 -17.46
C ALA A 461 14.01 -9.75 -18.63
N GLY A 462 14.12 -9.27 -19.88
CA GLY A 462 14.23 -10.09 -21.06
C GLY A 462 13.03 -11.04 -21.25
N LEU A 463 13.28 -12.34 -21.39
CA LEU A 463 12.21 -13.33 -21.56
C LEU A 463 11.25 -13.41 -20.36
N ASN A 464 11.72 -13.17 -19.16
CA ASN A 464 10.89 -13.19 -17.95
C ASN A 464 9.97 -11.95 -17.85
N GLY A 465 10.21 -10.92 -18.64
CA GLY A 465 9.42 -9.69 -18.66
C GLY A 465 8.25 -9.69 -19.64
N GLN A 466 8.04 -10.77 -20.41
CA GLN A 466 7.00 -10.78 -21.47
C GLN A 466 5.59 -10.64 -20.90
N ASP A 467 5.29 -11.30 -19.78
CA ASP A 467 3.98 -11.28 -19.11
C ASP A 467 3.89 -10.24 -17.99
N LEU A 468 4.88 -9.33 -17.88
CA LEU A 468 4.90 -8.31 -16.85
C LEU A 468 3.90 -7.20 -17.19
N ASP A 469 2.94 -6.94 -16.29
CA ASP A 469 2.05 -5.78 -16.39
C ASP A 469 2.82 -4.50 -16.06
N ILE A 470 3.10 -3.71 -17.09
CA ILE A 470 3.73 -2.38 -17.01
C ILE A 470 2.77 -1.28 -17.48
N GLY A 471 1.50 -1.64 -17.67
CA GLY A 471 0.42 -0.73 -18.00
C GLY A 471 -0.19 -0.06 -16.79
N PHE A 472 -1.07 0.89 -17.06
CA PHE A 472 -1.96 1.51 -16.07
C PHE A 472 -3.12 2.23 -16.76
N ARG A 473 -4.30 2.18 -16.13
CA ARG A 473 -5.47 2.99 -16.54
C ARG A 473 -5.42 4.33 -15.86
N VAL A 474 -5.59 5.40 -16.63
CA VAL A 474 -5.74 6.75 -16.08
C VAL A 474 -7.23 7.03 -15.91
N LEU A 475 -7.61 7.43 -14.69
CA LEU A 475 -8.93 7.92 -14.35
C LEU A 475 -8.79 9.34 -13.81
N LYS A 476 -9.71 10.24 -14.18
CA LYS A 476 -9.71 11.63 -13.70
C LYS A 476 -10.95 11.90 -12.86
N LEU A 477 -10.75 12.48 -11.69
CA LEU A 477 -11.83 12.94 -10.85
C LEU A 477 -12.56 14.10 -11.56
N ASP A 478 -13.87 14.01 -11.67
CA ASP A 478 -14.70 15.04 -12.30
C ASP A 478 -16.07 15.13 -11.59
N SER A 479 -16.83 16.14 -11.91
CA SER A 479 -18.22 16.27 -11.49
C SER A 479 -19.08 15.11 -11.97
N SER A 480 -20.20 14.86 -11.32
CA SER A 480 -21.18 13.82 -11.69
C SER A 480 -21.43 13.76 -13.20
N ASN A 481 -21.67 12.56 -13.72
CA ASN A 481 -22.10 12.37 -15.11
C ASN A 481 -23.51 12.92 -15.38
N MET A 482 -24.27 13.19 -14.33
CA MET A 482 -25.64 13.69 -14.42
C MET A 482 -25.68 15.22 -14.34
N LYS A 483 -26.65 15.84 -15.01
CA LYS A 483 -26.93 17.26 -14.90
C LYS A 483 -27.47 17.55 -13.50
N ASP A 484 -27.04 18.67 -12.91
CA ASP A 484 -27.62 19.17 -11.67
C ASP A 484 -29.00 19.75 -11.99
N ILE A 485 -30.05 19.10 -11.51
CA ILE A 485 -31.43 19.55 -11.70
C ILE A 485 -31.86 20.29 -10.44
N TYR A 486 -31.55 21.57 -10.37
CA TYR A 486 -32.07 22.48 -9.34
C TYR A 486 -33.00 23.49 -10.02
N TYR A 487 -34.28 23.13 -10.17
CA TYR A 487 -35.30 24.08 -10.55
C TYR A 487 -36.24 24.32 -9.36
N SER A 488 -36.44 25.59 -8.98
CA SER A 488 -37.53 25.94 -8.11
C SER A 488 -38.86 25.75 -8.86
N ALA A 489 -39.95 25.46 -8.15
CA ALA A 489 -41.25 25.20 -8.78
C ALA A 489 -41.74 26.30 -9.74
N ASP A 490 -41.22 27.52 -9.61
CA ASP A 490 -41.57 28.69 -10.39
C ASP A 490 -40.75 28.86 -11.69
N GLU A 491 -39.76 28.03 -11.93
CA GLU A 491 -38.82 28.12 -13.06
C GLU A 491 -39.13 27.13 -14.21
N TYR A 492 -40.19 26.34 -14.09
CA TYR A 492 -40.59 25.39 -15.15
C TYR A 492 -41.25 26.09 -16.32
N ASP A 493 -40.63 26.09 -17.48
CA ASP A 493 -41.28 26.45 -18.75
C ASP A 493 -41.35 25.24 -19.70
N GLN A 494 -42.16 25.34 -20.76
CA GLN A 494 -42.41 24.25 -21.72
C GLN A 494 -41.15 23.91 -22.54
N GLY A 495 -40.23 24.85 -22.75
CA GLY A 495 -38.96 24.63 -23.42
C GLY A 495 -37.93 23.86 -22.55
N MET A 496 -38.03 23.99 -21.22
CA MET A 496 -37.23 23.24 -20.28
C MET A 496 -37.63 21.76 -20.24
N LEU A 497 -38.91 21.42 -20.41
CA LEU A 497 -39.38 20.05 -20.49
C LEU A 497 -38.80 19.28 -21.70
N GLU A 498 -38.54 19.96 -22.81
CA GLU A 498 -37.86 19.38 -23.98
C GLU A 498 -36.37 19.18 -23.75
N ASN A 499 -35.72 20.05 -22.95
CA ASN A 499 -34.31 19.92 -22.54
C ASN A 499 -34.10 18.89 -21.42
N MET A 500 -35.15 18.46 -20.74
CA MET A 500 -35.14 17.38 -19.72
C MET A 500 -35.09 15.95 -20.34
N GLN A 501 -35.06 15.82 -21.67
CA GLN A 501 -35.01 14.51 -22.32
C GLN A 501 -33.74 13.69 -22.01
N SER A 502 -32.69 14.33 -21.50
CA SER A 502 -31.50 13.61 -21.01
C SER A 502 -30.97 14.29 -19.75
N ASN A 503 -30.89 13.51 -18.69
CA ASN A 503 -30.24 13.90 -17.42
C ASN A 503 -28.72 13.75 -17.47
N ILE A 504 -28.15 13.23 -18.55
CA ILE A 504 -26.71 13.03 -18.75
C ILE A 504 -26.11 14.31 -19.33
N LYS A 505 -24.91 14.70 -18.87
CA LYS A 505 -24.14 15.83 -19.39
C LYS A 505 -23.70 15.52 -20.84
N GLU A 506 -23.66 16.55 -21.69
CA GLU A 506 -23.42 16.41 -23.13
C GLU A 506 -21.99 15.95 -23.49
N ASP A 507 -21.03 16.23 -22.61
CA ASP A 507 -19.61 15.88 -22.76
C ASP A 507 -19.27 14.48 -22.23
N ARG A 508 -20.25 13.70 -21.79
CA ARG A 508 -20.06 12.35 -21.26
C ARG A 508 -20.15 11.30 -22.35
N THR A 509 -19.20 10.36 -22.33
CA THR A 509 -19.13 9.20 -23.23
C THR A 509 -19.75 7.97 -22.57
N ASP A 510 -20.04 6.93 -23.37
CA ASP A 510 -20.49 5.63 -22.84
C ASP A 510 -19.53 5.06 -21.78
N LEU A 511 -18.22 5.30 -21.96
CA LEU A 511 -17.20 4.82 -21.03
C LEU A 511 -17.26 5.59 -19.71
N ASP A 512 -17.51 6.90 -19.72
CA ASP A 512 -17.75 7.68 -18.51
C ASP A 512 -18.95 7.16 -17.72
N LEU A 513 -20.03 6.82 -18.43
CA LEU A 513 -21.23 6.26 -17.80
C LEU A 513 -20.97 4.85 -17.23
N LEU A 514 -20.24 4.02 -17.97
CA LEU A 514 -19.86 2.68 -17.51
C LEU A 514 -19.06 2.78 -16.21
N PHE A 515 -17.99 3.59 -16.18
CA PHE A 515 -17.14 3.74 -14.99
C PHE A 515 -17.89 4.40 -13.83
N GLY A 516 -18.78 5.34 -14.09
CA GLY A 516 -19.69 5.87 -13.07
C GLY A 516 -20.54 4.77 -12.43
N CYS A 517 -21.11 3.86 -13.23
CA CYS A 517 -21.85 2.71 -12.71
C CYS A 517 -20.98 1.73 -11.93
N LEU A 518 -19.72 1.49 -12.35
CA LEU A 518 -18.78 0.66 -11.59
C LEU A 518 -18.54 1.20 -10.19
N VAL A 519 -18.30 2.51 -10.07
CA VAL A 519 -18.10 3.19 -8.79
C VAL A 519 -19.36 3.11 -7.92
N ASP A 520 -20.54 3.42 -8.50
CA ASP A 520 -21.82 3.39 -7.80
C ASP A 520 -22.16 2.00 -7.23
N TRP A 521 -21.88 0.96 -8.00
CA TRP A 521 -22.15 -0.43 -7.61
C TRP A 521 -21.00 -1.11 -6.86
N GLY A 522 -19.90 -0.42 -6.63
CA GLY A 522 -18.76 -0.96 -5.89
C GLY A 522 -18.03 -2.07 -6.63
N LEU A 523 -17.99 -2.02 -7.96
CA LEU A 523 -17.20 -2.94 -8.76
C LEU A 523 -15.76 -2.44 -8.87
N GLU A 524 -14.79 -3.37 -8.89
CA GLU A 524 -13.37 -3.02 -9.06
C GLU A 524 -13.14 -2.37 -10.44
N LEU A 525 -12.28 -1.34 -10.50
CA LEU A 525 -12.08 -0.54 -11.71
C LEU A 525 -10.96 -1.08 -12.63
N ASP A 526 -10.32 -2.14 -12.22
CA ASP A 526 -9.15 -2.75 -12.86
C ASP A 526 -9.49 -4.00 -13.70
N LYS A 527 -10.76 -4.45 -13.73
CA LYS A 527 -11.13 -5.67 -14.43
C LYS A 527 -11.22 -5.47 -15.95
N PRO A 528 -11.03 -6.55 -16.72
CA PRO A 528 -11.15 -6.49 -18.17
C PRO A 528 -12.58 -6.20 -18.61
N TYR A 529 -12.73 -5.52 -19.74
CA TYR A 529 -14.02 -5.35 -20.38
C TYR A 529 -13.92 -5.50 -21.90
N THR A 530 -15.02 -5.86 -22.52
CA THR A 530 -15.12 -6.02 -23.97
C THR A 530 -16.34 -5.28 -24.50
N ILE A 531 -16.27 -4.89 -25.78
CA ILE A 531 -17.37 -4.27 -26.48
C ILE A 531 -17.86 -5.24 -27.54
N LYS A 532 -19.14 -5.61 -27.48
CA LYS A 532 -19.80 -6.44 -28.52
C LYS A 532 -20.87 -5.63 -29.25
N LYS A 533 -21.09 -5.95 -30.53
CA LYS A 533 -22.24 -5.45 -31.27
C LYS A 533 -23.35 -6.51 -31.23
N ILE A 534 -24.49 -6.16 -30.68
CA ILE A 534 -25.69 -7.00 -30.61
C ILE A 534 -26.78 -6.30 -31.43
N ASN A 535 -27.24 -6.92 -32.51
CA ASN A 535 -28.21 -6.35 -33.44
C ASN A 535 -27.87 -4.94 -33.94
N GLY A 536 -26.56 -4.65 -34.06
CA GLY A 536 -26.07 -3.33 -34.49
C GLY A 536 -25.74 -2.38 -33.35
N HIS A 537 -26.24 -2.60 -32.17
CA HIS A 537 -26.02 -1.78 -30.98
C HIS A 537 -24.75 -2.17 -30.21
N LYS A 538 -24.04 -1.18 -29.69
CA LYS A 538 -22.82 -1.32 -28.91
C LYS A 538 -23.16 -1.70 -27.46
N VAL A 539 -22.65 -2.84 -27.03
CA VAL A 539 -22.87 -3.37 -25.68
C VAL A 539 -21.54 -3.56 -24.99
N HIS A 540 -21.37 -2.95 -23.84
CA HIS A 540 -20.19 -3.10 -22.99
C HIS A 540 -20.40 -4.27 -22.03
N ILE A 541 -19.43 -5.18 -21.97
CA ILE A 541 -19.43 -6.33 -21.06
C ILE A 541 -18.21 -6.21 -20.17
N TYR A 542 -18.43 -6.01 -18.87
CA TYR A 542 -17.40 -5.85 -17.86
C TYR A 542 -17.22 -7.12 -17.04
N ASN A 543 -15.98 -7.56 -16.84
CA ASN A 543 -15.59 -8.73 -16.05
C ASN A 543 -16.49 -9.97 -16.32
N ASP A 544 -16.54 -10.37 -17.60
CA ASP A 544 -17.31 -11.55 -18.06
C ASP A 544 -18.81 -11.57 -17.69
N GLY A 545 -19.38 -10.40 -17.36
CA GLY A 545 -20.81 -10.25 -17.06
C GLY A 545 -21.14 -9.79 -15.64
N ASP A 546 -20.17 -9.32 -14.85
CA ASP A 546 -20.47 -8.62 -13.59
C ASP A 546 -21.35 -7.39 -13.86
N LEU A 547 -21.09 -6.70 -15.00
CA LEU A 547 -21.88 -5.61 -15.50
C LEU A 547 -21.96 -5.63 -17.03
N VAL A 548 -23.17 -5.55 -17.56
CA VAL A 548 -23.42 -5.30 -18.99
C VAL A 548 -24.10 -3.95 -19.14
N ALA A 549 -23.59 -3.09 -20.05
CA ALA A 549 -24.12 -1.74 -20.26
C ALA A 549 -24.43 -1.49 -21.73
N CYS A 550 -25.59 -0.89 -22.01
CA CYS A 550 -25.95 -0.40 -23.32
C CYS A 550 -26.60 1.00 -23.20
N PHE A 551 -25.92 2.01 -23.73
CA PHE A 551 -26.35 3.41 -23.63
C PHE A 551 -26.85 3.97 -24.98
N GLU A 552 -26.95 3.12 -26.02
CA GLU A 552 -27.44 3.52 -27.32
C GLU A 552 -28.96 3.70 -27.30
N LYS A 553 -29.46 4.53 -28.21
CA LYS A 553 -30.89 4.87 -28.34
C LYS A 553 -31.65 3.83 -29.10
N ASP A 554 -32.98 3.87 -28.96
CA ASP A 554 -33.95 3.13 -29.76
C ASP A 554 -33.73 1.60 -29.77
N LEU A 555 -33.45 1.01 -28.61
CA LEU A 555 -33.31 -0.42 -28.44
C LEU A 555 -34.65 -1.11 -28.67
N ASP A 556 -34.67 -2.07 -29.58
CA ASP A 556 -35.82 -2.96 -29.79
C ASP A 556 -35.83 -4.13 -28.77
N MET A 557 -37.00 -4.71 -28.56
CA MET A 557 -37.16 -5.84 -27.63
C MET A 557 -36.27 -7.03 -27.97
N LYS A 558 -35.98 -7.25 -29.26
CA LYS A 558 -35.12 -8.35 -29.71
C LYS A 558 -33.68 -8.13 -29.23
N THR A 559 -33.20 -6.91 -29.28
CA THR A 559 -31.86 -6.54 -28.75
C THR A 559 -31.81 -6.69 -27.21
N ILE A 560 -32.87 -6.29 -26.52
CA ILE A 560 -33.01 -6.47 -25.07
C ILE A 560 -33.00 -7.95 -24.66
N ASP A 561 -33.73 -8.80 -25.41
CA ASP A 561 -33.72 -10.25 -25.19
C ASP A 561 -32.33 -10.88 -25.38
N GLU A 562 -31.58 -10.45 -26.41
CA GLU A 562 -30.21 -10.92 -26.63
C GLU A 562 -29.25 -10.46 -25.54
N ILE A 563 -29.43 -9.25 -24.99
CA ILE A 563 -28.66 -8.76 -23.84
C ILE A 563 -29.03 -9.59 -22.58
N ALA A 564 -30.31 -9.88 -22.34
CA ALA A 564 -30.75 -10.71 -21.23
C ALA A 564 -30.18 -12.13 -21.27
N LYS A 565 -29.99 -12.71 -22.48
CA LYS A 565 -29.36 -14.03 -22.67
C LYS A 565 -27.89 -14.08 -22.23
N LEU A 566 -27.23 -12.95 -22.05
CA LEU A 566 -25.88 -12.92 -21.50
C LEU A 566 -25.84 -13.31 -20.02
N GLN A 567 -27.01 -13.35 -19.33
CA GLN A 567 -27.11 -13.77 -17.93
C GLN A 567 -26.17 -12.98 -17.00
N ALA A 568 -26.02 -11.67 -17.25
CA ALA A 568 -25.17 -10.81 -16.46
C ALA A 568 -25.71 -10.64 -15.04
N LEU A 569 -24.83 -10.40 -14.07
CA LEU A 569 -25.25 -10.10 -12.70
C LEU A 569 -25.99 -8.75 -12.63
N ARG A 570 -25.52 -7.78 -13.43
CA ARG A 570 -26.11 -6.43 -13.50
C ARG A 570 -26.20 -5.97 -14.94
N VAL A 571 -27.28 -5.25 -15.25
CA VAL A 571 -27.45 -4.60 -16.57
C VAL A 571 -27.83 -3.14 -16.37
N VAL A 572 -27.20 -2.24 -17.14
CA VAL A 572 -27.53 -0.83 -17.14
C VAL A 572 -27.91 -0.34 -18.52
N PHE A 573 -28.98 0.43 -18.59
CA PHE A 573 -29.44 1.15 -19.76
C PHE A 573 -29.50 2.67 -19.48
N SER A 574 -29.37 3.49 -20.51
CA SER A 574 -29.76 4.90 -20.43
C SER A 574 -31.28 5.04 -20.52
N ASP A 575 -31.86 6.05 -19.87
CA ASP A 575 -33.29 6.37 -20.03
C ASP A 575 -33.64 6.60 -21.51
N ASN A 576 -32.74 7.24 -22.26
CA ASN A 576 -32.88 7.47 -23.70
C ASN A 576 -32.72 6.21 -24.56
N SER A 577 -32.42 5.06 -23.99
CA SER A 577 -32.32 3.79 -24.73
C SER A 577 -33.70 3.26 -25.15
N PHE A 578 -34.77 3.77 -24.57
CA PHE A 578 -36.12 3.29 -24.81
C PHE A 578 -36.97 4.30 -25.58
N VAL A 579 -37.75 3.80 -26.55
CA VAL A 579 -38.60 4.64 -27.39
C VAL A 579 -39.75 5.27 -26.59
N ASP A 580 -40.25 4.57 -25.58
CA ASP A 580 -41.35 5.01 -24.73
C ASP A 580 -41.35 4.33 -23.33
N SER A 581 -42.18 4.85 -22.44
CA SER A 581 -42.29 4.33 -21.06
C SER A 581 -42.86 2.90 -21.01
N ALA A 582 -43.63 2.46 -22.01
CA ALA A 582 -44.17 1.11 -22.07
C ALA A 582 -43.05 0.10 -22.35
N THR A 583 -42.15 0.41 -23.27
CA THR A 583 -40.94 -0.39 -23.55
C THR A 583 -40.06 -0.49 -22.30
N LYS A 584 -39.84 0.61 -21.57
CA LYS A 584 -39.08 0.65 -20.32
C LYS A 584 -39.65 -0.28 -19.24
N ILE A 585 -40.98 -0.30 -19.06
CA ILE A 585 -41.65 -1.19 -18.10
C ILE A 585 -41.53 -2.66 -18.53
N ASN A 586 -41.70 -2.94 -19.84
CA ASN A 586 -41.60 -4.28 -20.39
C ASN A 586 -40.21 -4.90 -20.25
N VAL A 587 -39.14 -4.09 -20.29
CA VAL A 587 -37.75 -4.57 -20.09
C VAL A 587 -37.61 -5.34 -18.78
N ALA A 588 -38.12 -4.81 -17.67
CA ALA A 588 -38.03 -5.46 -16.36
C ALA A 588 -38.76 -6.82 -16.36
N GLU A 589 -39.92 -6.92 -17.01
CA GLU A 589 -40.68 -8.18 -17.11
C GLU A 589 -39.97 -9.19 -18.04
N HIS A 590 -39.34 -8.75 -19.14
CA HIS A 590 -38.57 -9.63 -20.02
C HIS A 590 -37.35 -10.21 -19.32
N PHE A 591 -36.59 -9.40 -18.57
CA PHE A 591 -35.48 -9.89 -17.77
C PHE A 591 -35.92 -10.90 -16.70
N LYS A 592 -37.03 -10.67 -16.03
CA LYS A 592 -37.59 -11.66 -15.05
C LYS A 592 -37.84 -13.02 -15.68
N MET A 593 -38.21 -13.07 -16.97
CA MET A 593 -38.44 -14.34 -17.68
C MET A 593 -37.18 -15.00 -18.18
N ILE A 594 -36.18 -14.19 -18.65
CA ILE A 594 -34.96 -14.69 -19.33
C ILE A 594 -33.78 -14.78 -18.38
N ALA A 595 -33.62 -13.80 -17.50
CA ALA A 595 -32.49 -13.65 -16.58
C ALA A 595 -32.97 -13.14 -15.21
N PRO A 596 -33.70 -13.99 -14.43
CA PRO A 596 -34.38 -13.57 -13.21
C PRO A 596 -33.45 -13.08 -12.10
N ASP A 597 -32.18 -13.48 -12.13
CA ASP A 597 -31.15 -13.09 -11.14
C ASP A 597 -30.39 -11.81 -11.54
N THR A 598 -30.71 -11.20 -12.69
CA THR A 598 -30.06 -9.97 -13.16
C THR A 598 -30.68 -8.73 -12.51
N ASP A 599 -29.83 -7.90 -11.89
CA ASP A 599 -30.24 -6.59 -11.38
C ASP A 599 -30.19 -5.54 -12.51
N ILE A 600 -31.27 -4.79 -12.72
CA ILE A 600 -31.40 -3.81 -13.80
C ILE A 600 -31.43 -2.41 -13.24
N LYS A 601 -30.60 -1.52 -13.79
CA LYS A 601 -30.61 -0.09 -13.51
C LYS A 601 -30.84 0.71 -14.80
N ILE A 602 -31.60 1.77 -14.70
CA ILE A 602 -31.79 2.76 -15.78
C ILE A 602 -31.29 4.09 -15.26
N ILE A 603 -30.38 4.74 -15.98
CA ILE A 603 -29.72 6.00 -15.60
C ILE A 603 -30.11 7.13 -16.55
#